data_264496500165495ac4bd3b41fba81538
#
_entry.id   264496500165495ac4bd3b41fba81538
#
_cell.length_a   1.000
_cell.length_b   1.000
_cell.length_c   1.000
_cell.angle_alpha   90.00
_cell.angle_beta   90.00
_cell.angle_gamma   90.00
#
_symmetry.space_group_name_H-M   'P 1'
#
loop_
_entity.id
_entity.type
_entity.pdbx_description
1 polymer ?
#
loop_
_entity_poly.entity_id
_entity_poly.type
_entity_poly.pdbx_seq_one_letter_code
_entity_poly.pdbx_strand_id
1 'polypeptide(L)'
;MPRLGKIRAKETTALQGRILSATVSREADRWFVSLAVEMEICDPVPVKGPAAGIDVGLNHFAAIVSGSESVKIEAPKPLNRYLKLLRRRQRRHSRKQKGSRNRKKSALQLARLHRRVRNIRQDFLHKLTTELAKTKSVIVVEDLNVSGMVRNTRLARYIADVGWGEFRRQLEYKTKWYGSRMVVASRFYPSSKTCSACGTVQEEMPLSIREWTCPVCGTHHDRDINAAKNLLALAG
;
A
#
# COMPACT_ATOMS: atom_id res chain seq x y z
N MET A 1 33.17 7.86 -3.79
CA MET A 1 33.00 7.26 -2.43
C MET A 1 34.36 7.05 -1.82
N PRO A 2 34.60 7.44 -0.56
CA PRO A 2 35.87 7.16 0.11
C PRO A 2 36.16 5.67 0.04
N ARG A 3 37.39 5.27 -0.25
CA ARG A 3 37.89 3.89 -0.39
C ARG A 3 37.32 3.05 -1.57
N LEU A 4 36.25 3.50 -2.27
CA LEU A 4 35.68 2.80 -3.41
C LEU A 4 35.93 3.50 -4.75
N GLY A 5 36.45 4.74 -4.72
CA GLY A 5 36.71 5.53 -5.92
C GLY A 5 35.47 5.93 -6.69
N LYS A 6 35.62 6.07 -8.00
CA LYS A 6 34.52 6.45 -8.93
C LYS A 6 33.68 5.22 -9.27
N ILE A 7 32.36 5.31 -9.06
CA ILE A 7 31.40 4.26 -9.39
C ILE A 7 30.44 4.80 -10.44
N ARG A 8 30.30 4.07 -11.54
CA ARG A 8 29.34 4.42 -12.59
C ARG A 8 27.92 4.09 -12.13
N ALA A 9 27.07 5.10 -11.98
CA ALA A 9 25.64 4.92 -11.76
C ALA A 9 24.92 4.66 -13.09
N LYS A 10 23.90 3.81 -13.08
CA LYS A 10 23.05 3.56 -14.25
C LYS A 10 22.06 4.70 -14.46
N GLU A 11 21.60 5.28 -13.37
CA GLU A 11 20.68 6.42 -13.37
C GLU A 11 21.45 7.64 -12.89
N THR A 12 21.35 8.75 -13.59
CA THR A 12 21.92 10.05 -13.22
C THR A 12 20.76 10.98 -12.93
N THR A 13 20.66 11.43 -11.69
CA THR A 13 19.71 12.46 -11.29
C THR A 13 20.51 13.71 -10.93
N ALA A 14 20.16 14.86 -11.48
CA ALA A 14 20.69 16.14 -11.03
C ALA A 14 20.18 16.35 -9.59
N LEU A 15 21.11 16.22 -8.63
CA LEU A 15 20.79 16.46 -7.21
C LEU A 15 20.93 17.93 -6.93
N GLN A 16 19.85 18.55 -6.48
CA GLN A 16 19.87 19.88 -5.91
C GLN A 16 19.97 19.73 -4.39
N GLY A 17 20.88 20.46 -3.75
CA GLY A 17 21.06 20.44 -2.30
C GLY A 17 22.34 19.74 -1.82
N ARG A 18 22.52 19.70 -0.50
CA ARG A 18 23.69 19.14 0.18
C ARG A 18 23.49 17.66 0.51
N ILE A 19 24.38 16.82 0.03
CA ILE A 19 24.34 15.38 0.38
C ILE A 19 24.85 15.21 1.82
N LEU A 20 23.98 14.72 2.70
CA LEU A 20 24.31 14.44 4.11
C LEU A 20 24.91 13.05 4.28
N SER A 21 24.33 12.05 3.63
CA SER A 21 24.80 10.67 3.71
C SER A 21 24.49 9.85 2.45
N ALA A 22 25.25 8.77 2.26
CA ALA A 22 25.03 7.82 1.18
C ALA A 22 25.03 6.40 1.74
N THR A 23 23.95 5.66 1.51
CA THR A 23 23.83 4.26 1.93
C THR A 23 23.89 3.35 0.70
N VAL A 24 24.83 2.41 0.69
CA VAL A 24 24.95 1.41 -0.37
C VAL A 24 24.27 0.11 0.09
N SER A 25 23.38 -0.39 -0.72
CA SER A 25 22.68 -1.65 -0.46
C SER A 25 22.75 -2.59 -1.65
N ARG A 26 22.68 -3.90 -1.37
CA ARG A 26 22.65 -4.93 -2.39
C ARG A 26 21.37 -5.74 -2.31
N GLU A 27 20.68 -5.84 -3.44
CA GLU A 27 19.48 -6.66 -3.57
C GLU A 27 19.65 -7.69 -4.68
N ALA A 28 19.81 -8.94 -4.30
CA ALA A 28 20.16 -10.04 -5.19
C ALA A 28 21.48 -9.76 -5.95
N ASP A 29 21.39 -9.33 -7.20
CA ASP A 29 22.51 -9.03 -8.11
C ASP A 29 22.63 -7.54 -8.46
N ARG A 30 21.84 -6.68 -7.85
CA ARG A 30 21.85 -5.23 -8.11
C ARG A 30 22.33 -4.47 -6.88
N TRP A 31 23.08 -3.42 -7.13
CA TRP A 31 23.52 -2.46 -6.13
C TRP A 31 22.71 -1.18 -6.26
N PHE A 32 22.40 -0.59 -5.14
CA PHE A 32 21.67 0.67 -5.05
C PHE A 32 22.42 1.61 -4.13
N VAL A 33 22.36 2.90 -4.44
CA VAL A 33 22.80 3.97 -3.57
C VAL A 33 21.58 4.78 -3.21
N SER A 34 21.34 4.95 -1.91
CA SER A 34 20.35 5.88 -1.37
C SER A 34 21.09 7.07 -0.80
N LEU A 35 20.69 8.27 -1.21
CA LEU A 35 21.29 9.53 -0.77
C LEU A 35 20.28 10.27 0.12
N ALA A 36 20.71 10.67 1.31
CA ALA A 36 20.00 11.67 2.10
C ALA A 36 20.51 13.04 1.67
N VAL A 37 19.61 13.90 1.22
CA VAL A 37 19.92 15.23 0.70
C VAL A 37 19.15 16.26 1.49
N GLU A 38 19.85 17.28 1.99
CA GLU A 38 19.25 18.46 2.59
C GLU A 38 18.97 19.47 1.47
N MET A 39 17.73 19.88 1.36
CA MET A 39 17.30 20.83 0.35
C MET A 39 16.16 21.71 0.90
N GLU A 40 16.12 22.94 0.47
CA GLU A 40 14.99 23.82 0.72
C GLU A 40 13.83 23.41 -0.20
N ILE A 41 12.66 23.16 0.37
CA ILE A 41 11.46 22.81 -0.38
C ILE A 41 10.39 23.82 0.03
N CYS A 42 9.83 24.52 -0.95
CA CYS A 42 8.66 25.35 -0.72
C CYS A 42 7.47 24.51 -0.31
N ASP A 43 6.63 25.03 0.57
CA ASP A 43 5.38 24.38 0.93
C ASP A 43 4.54 24.10 -0.34
N PRO A 44 4.00 22.89 -0.47
CA PRO A 44 3.22 22.54 -1.65
C PRO A 44 1.91 23.33 -1.69
N VAL A 45 1.50 23.73 -2.89
CA VAL A 45 0.19 24.35 -3.11
C VAL A 45 -0.90 23.34 -2.76
N PRO A 46 -1.91 23.71 -1.95
CA PRO A 46 -3.00 22.82 -1.60
C PRO A 46 -3.72 22.25 -2.83
N VAL A 47 -3.94 20.94 -2.83
CA VAL A 47 -4.67 20.26 -3.92
C VAL A 47 -6.15 20.66 -3.88
N LYS A 48 -6.67 21.17 -5.01
CA LYS A 48 -8.07 21.63 -5.17
C LYS A 48 -9.02 20.52 -5.67
N GLY A 49 -8.63 19.25 -5.59
CA GLY A 49 -9.48 18.14 -6.01
C GLY A 49 -10.57 17.78 -5.01
N PRO A 50 -11.52 16.90 -5.37
CA PRO A 50 -12.55 16.42 -4.45
C PRO A 50 -11.91 15.59 -3.33
N ALA A 51 -12.55 15.54 -2.16
CA ALA A 51 -12.16 14.62 -1.10
C ALA A 51 -12.43 13.15 -1.50
N ALA A 52 -11.74 12.20 -0.86
CA ALA A 52 -11.94 10.78 -1.08
C ALA A 52 -11.98 10.01 0.24
N GLY A 53 -12.97 9.12 0.37
CA GLY A 53 -13.03 8.09 1.41
C GLY A 53 -12.53 6.76 0.84
N ILE A 54 -11.68 6.06 1.59
CA ILE A 54 -11.01 4.83 1.15
C ILE A 54 -11.21 3.73 2.18
N ASP A 55 -11.96 2.71 1.82
CA ASP A 55 -12.06 1.44 2.55
C ASP A 55 -11.15 0.41 1.90
N VAL A 56 -10.29 -0.26 2.69
CA VAL A 56 -9.32 -1.25 2.18
C VAL A 56 -9.74 -2.67 2.51
N GLY A 57 -9.60 -3.56 1.53
CA GLY A 57 -10.08 -4.94 1.64
C GLY A 57 -9.15 -5.99 1.03
N LEU A 58 -9.44 -7.27 1.31
CA LEU A 58 -8.70 -8.41 0.75
C LEU A 58 -9.24 -8.87 -0.60
N ASN A 59 -10.53 -8.67 -0.87
CA ASN A 59 -11.14 -9.00 -2.17
C ASN A 59 -10.65 -8.01 -3.22
N HIS A 60 -10.98 -6.75 -3.05
CA HIS A 60 -10.39 -5.62 -3.74
C HIS A 60 -9.35 -4.97 -2.85
N PHE A 61 -8.36 -4.29 -3.42
CA PHE A 61 -7.37 -3.56 -2.64
C PHE A 61 -8.03 -2.45 -1.83
N ALA A 62 -8.88 -1.69 -2.48
CA ALA A 62 -9.64 -0.60 -1.88
C ALA A 62 -10.93 -0.33 -2.64
N ALA A 63 -11.97 0.10 -1.94
CA ALA A 63 -13.10 0.84 -2.46
C ALA A 63 -12.84 2.33 -2.21
N ILE A 64 -12.92 3.14 -3.24
CA ILE A 64 -12.68 4.58 -3.19
C ILE A 64 -13.93 5.30 -3.65
N VAL A 65 -14.41 6.23 -2.84
CA VAL A 65 -15.52 7.13 -3.18
C VAL A 65 -15.02 8.57 -3.15
N SER A 66 -15.31 9.32 -4.19
CA SER A 66 -14.89 10.71 -4.33
C SER A 66 -15.93 11.50 -5.14
N GLY A 67 -16.62 12.44 -4.50
CA GLY A 67 -17.80 13.07 -5.09
C GLY A 67 -18.89 12.05 -5.40
N SER A 68 -19.36 12.00 -6.64
CA SER A 68 -20.34 11.03 -7.14
C SER A 68 -19.70 9.72 -7.64
N GLU A 69 -18.38 9.68 -7.80
CA GLU A 69 -17.68 8.53 -8.35
C GLU A 69 -17.36 7.49 -7.27
N SER A 70 -17.52 6.23 -7.61
CA SER A 70 -17.08 5.08 -6.80
C SER A 70 -16.31 4.08 -7.65
N VAL A 71 -15.18 3.62 -7.16
CA VAL A 71 -14.32 2.65 -7.88
C VAL A 71 -13.76 1.61 -6.92
N LYS A 72 -13.71 0.36 -7.36
CA LYS A 72 -13.01 -0.72 -6.67
C LYS A 72 -11.68 -1.00 -7.36
N ILE A 73 -10.61 -0.91 -6.60
CA ILE A 73 -9.23 -1.11 -7.08
C ILE A 73 -8.81 -2.55 -6.79
N GLU A 74 -8.38 -3.26 -7.82
CA GLU A 74 -7.89 -4.63 -7.67
C GLU A 74 -6.46 -4.68 -7.11
N ALA A 75 -6.20 -5.64 -6.22
CA ALA A 75 -4.85 -5.90 -5.72
C ALA A 75 -4.07 -6.79 -6.70
N PRO A 76 -2.80 -6.49 -7.01
CA PRO A 76 -1.99 -7.30 -7.92
C PRO A 76 -1.62 -8.68 -7.33
N LYS A 77 -1.72 -8.86 -6.00
CA LYS A 77 -1.47 -10.10 -5.24
C LYS A 77 -0.22 -10.88 -5.70
N PRO A 78 0.95 -10.23 -5.81
CA PRO A 78 2.13 -10.81 -6.46
C PRO A 78 2.70 -12.01 -5.71
N LEU A 79 2.64 -12.04 -4.38
CA LEU A 79 3.08 -13.18 -3.60
C LEU A 79 2.22 -14.42 -3.91
N ASN A 80 0.90 -14.24 -3.93
CA ASN A 80 -0.02 -15.33 -4.26
C ASN A 80 0.22 -15.86 -5.67
N ARG A 81 0.38 -14.97 -6.66
CA ARG A 81 0.69 -15.31 -8.06
C ARG A 81 1.98 -16.14 -8.20
N TYR A 82 3.03 -15.78 -7.47
CA TYR A 82 4.33 -16.46 -7.57
C TYR A 82 4.55 -17.54 -6.51
N LEU A 83 3.58 -17.83 -5.63
CA LEU A 83 3.75 -18.73 -4.49
C LEU A 83 4.21 -20.15 -4.86
N LYS A 84 3.59 -20.75 -5.88
CA LYS A 84 3.97 -22.09 -6.37
C LYS A 84 5.43 -22.11 -6.84
N LEU A 85 5.85 -21.08 -7.57
CA LEU A 85 7.22 -20.95 -8.08
C LEU A 85 8.22 -20.70 -6.95
N LEU A 86 7.89 -19.84 -5.99
CA LEU A 86 8.69 -19.58 -4.79
C LEU A 86 8.93 -20.88 -4.00
N ARG A 87 7.87 -21.62 -3.70
CA ARG A 87 7.95 -22.90 -2.98
C ARG A 87 8.82 -23.93 -3.73
N ARG A 88 8.70 -24.02 -5.06
CA ARG A 88 9.52 -24.90 -5.90
C ARG A 88 10.99 -24.50 -5.85
N ARG A 89 11.29 -23.22 -6.02
CA ARG A 89 12.69 -22.72 -5.96
C ARG A 89 13.29 -22.84 -4.57
N GLN A 90 12.51 -22.60 -3.52
CA GLN A 90 12.96 -22.77 -2.13
C GLN A 90 13.32 -24.24 -1.85
N ARG A 91 12.47 -25.20 -2.23
CA ARG A 91 12.76 -26.64 -2.09
C ARG A 91 14.02 -27.06 -2.87
N ARG A 92 14.20 -26.56 -4.10
CA ARG A 92 15.43 -26.80 -4.88
C ARG A 92 16.66 -26.23 -4.20
N HIS A 93 16.55 -25.05 -3.63
CA HIS A 93 17.64 -24.38 -2.93
C HIS A 93 18.03 -25.13 -1.66
N SER A 94 17.06 -25.54 -0.84
CA SER A 94 17.34 -26.24 0.43
C SER A 94 18.04 -27.61 0.24
N ARG A 95 17.75 -28.30 -0.88
CA ARG A 95 18.39 -29.60 -1.21
C ARG A 95 19.84 -29.51 -1.72
N LYS A 96 20.35 -28.30 -1.97
CA LYS A 96 21.70 -28.12 -2.49
C LYS A 96 22.73 -28.08 -1.37
N GLN A 97 23.90 -28.67 -1.61
CA GLN A 97 25.03 -28.68 -0.68
C GLN A 97 25.41 -27.24 -0.28
N LYS A 98 25.56 -27.01 1.03
CA LYS A 98 26.02 -25.73 1.58
C LYS A 98 27.41 -25.38 1.02
N GLY A 99 27.64 -24.12 0.67
CA GLY A 99 28.91 -23.63 0.09
C GLY A 99 29.06 -23.85 -1.42
N SER A 100 28.31 -24.76 -2.06
CA SER A 100 28.47 -25.08 -3.48
C SER A 100 28.11 -23.91 -4.41
N ARG A 101 28.77 -23.84 -5.58
CA ARG A 101 28.45 -22.87 -6.64
C ARG A 101 26.98 -22.96 -7.08
N ASN A 102 26.41 -24.17 -7.14
CA ASN A 102 25.04 -24.42 -7.50
C ASN A 102 24.05 -23.89 -6.45
N ARG A 103 24.42 -23.94 -5.15
CA ARG A 103 23.60 -23.31 -4.08
C ARG A 103 23.62 -21.78 -4.21
N LYS A 104 24.79 -21.17 -4.48
CA LYS A 104 24.91 -19.72 -4.72
C LYS A 104 24.05 -19.28 -5.91
N LYS A 105 24.08 -20.00 -7.05
CA LYS A 105 23.22 -19.73 -8.22
C LYS A 105 21.73 -19.84 -7.87
N SER A 106 21.31 -20.87 -7.12
CA SER A 106 19.90 -21.04 -6.73
C SER A 106 19.43 -19.98 -5.72
N ALA A 107 20.29 -19.55 -4.80
CA ALA A 107 20.01 -18.44 -3.88
C ALA A 107 19.74 -17.15 -4.66
N LEU A 108 20.57 -16.83 -5.65
CA LEU A 108 20.39 -15.67 -6.49
C LEU A 108 19.07 -15.71 -7.29
N GLN A 109 18.70 -16.86 -7.86
CA GLN A 109 17.42 -17.04 -8.55
C GLN A 109 16.22 -16.82 -7.62
N LEU A 110 16.32 -17.31 -6.38
CA LEU A 110 15.28 -17.12 -5.36
C LEU A 110 15.19 -15.65 -4.95
N ALA A 111 16.33 -15.00 -4.67
CA ALA A 111 16.39 -13.58 -4.31
C ALA A 111 15.83 -12.67 -5.42
N ARG A 112 16.13 -12.96 -6.69
CA ARG A 112 15.54 -12.23 -7.84
C ARG A 112 14.02 -12.37 -7.88
N LEU A 113 13.47 -13.54 -7.54
CA LEU A 113 12.02 -13.74 -7.51
C LEU A 113 11.36 -12.98 -6.36
N HIS A 114 11.96 -12.99 -5.16
CA HIS A 114 11.48 -12.17 -4.03
C HIS A 114 11.50 -10.67 -4.37
N ARG A 115 12.59 -10.20 -4.98
CA ARG A 115 12.67 -8.80 -5.47
C ARG A 115 11.56 -8.48 -6.47
N ARG A 116 11.26 -9.39 -7.43
CA ARG A 116 10.17 -9.19 -8.39
C ARG A 116 8.81 -9.06 -7.69
N VAL A 117 8.49 -9.93 -6.73
CA VAL A 117 7.26 -9.88 -5.95
C VAL A 117 7.14 -8.54 -5.20
N ARG A 118 8.22 -8.12 -4.53
CA ARG A 118 8.26 -6.83 -3.83
C ARG A 118 8.06 -5.65 -4.78
N ASN A 119 8.78 -5.64 -5.91
CA ASN A 119 8.73 -4.51 -6.84
C ASN A 119 7.35 -4.34 -7.49
N ILE A 120 6.64 -5.42 -7.84
CA ILE A 120 5.26 -5.35 -8.34
C ILE A 120 4.34 -4.68 -7.31
N ARG A 121 4.46 -5.05 -6.02
CA ARG A 121 3.69 -4.43 -4.94
C ARG A 121 4.03 -2.96 -4.78
N GLN A 122 5.31 -2.63 -4.72
CA GLN A 122 5.77 -1.26 -4.56
C GLN A 122 5.34 -0.36 -5.74
N ASP A 123 5.48 -0.82 -6.97
CA ASP A 123 5.05 -0.07 -8.16
C ASP A 123 3.56 0.25 -8.11
N PHE A 124 2.72 -0.75 -7.78
CA PHE A 124 1.29 -0.56 -7.61
C PHE A 124 0.97 0.48 -6.51
N LEU A 125 1.55 0.30 -5.32
CA LEU A 125 1.30 1.20 -4.20
C LEU A 125 1.79 2.62 -4.50
N HIS A 126 2.97 2.77 -5.10
CA HIS A 126 3.50 4.09 -5.45
C HIS A 126 2.65 4.82 -6.49
N LYS A 127 2.14 4.11 -7.50
CA LYS A 127 1.25 4.70 -8.51
C LYS A 127 -0.06 5.17 -7.88
N LEU A 128 -0.73 4.28 -7.15
CA LEU A 128 -2.01 4.59 -6.52
C LEU A 128 -1.90 5.73 -5.50
N THR A 129 -0.94 5.67 -4.58
CA THR A 129 -0.78 6.71 -3.55
C THR A 129 -0.32 8.04 -4.12
N THR A 130 0.45 8.05 -5.22
CA THR A 130 0.85 9.29 -5.90
C THR A 130 -0.34 9.93 -6.62
N GLU A 131 -1.15 9.13 -7.30
CA GLU A 131 -2.38 9.59 -7.95
C GLU A 131 -3.32 10.22 -6.93
N LEU A 132 -3.62 9.51 -5.84
CA LEU A 132 -4.48 10.01 -4.77
C LEU A 132 -3.95 11.33 -4.18
N ALA A 133 -2.67 11.38 -3.80
CA ALA A 133 -2.07 12.55 -3.17
C ALA A 133 -1.99 13.76 -4.11
N LYS A 134 -1.97 13.57 -5.43
CA LYS A 134 -1.95 14.66 -6.42
C LYS A 134 -3.34 15.15 -6.82
N THR A 135 -4.36 14.29 -6.69
CA THR A 135 -5.69 14.59 -7.25
C THR A 135 -6.76 14.84 -6.20
N LYS A 136 -6.54 14.40 -4.94
CA LYS A 136 -7.53 14.53 -3.87
C LYS A 136 -7.09 15.55 -2.83
N SER A 137 -7.99 16.49 -2.46
CA SER A 137 -7.71 17.50 -1.44
C SER A 137 -7.61 16.89 -0.05
N VAL A 138 -8.51 15.96 0.27
CA VAL A 138 -8.56 15.22 1.54
C VAL A 138 -8.70 13.73 1.24
N ILE A 139 -7.92 12.91 1.93
CA ILE A 139 -7.97 11.45 1.83
C ILE A 139 -8.29 10.89 3.21
N VAL A 140 -9.45 10.26 3.35
CA VAL A 140 -9.88 9.63 4.60
C VAL A 140 -9.67 8.13 4.53
N VAL A 141 -8.95 7.58 5.50
CA VAL A 141 -8.64 6.14 5.61
C VAL A 141 -8.94 5.63 7.02
N GLU A 142 -9.16 4.33 7.16
CA GLU A 142 -9.32 3.69 8.47
C GLU A 142 -7.98 3.52 9.21
N ASP A 143 -8.05 3.55 10.57
CA ASP A 143 -6.92 3.15 11.43
C ASP A 143 -6.86 1.63 11.58
N LEU A 144 -6.28 0.95 10.60
CA LEU A 144 -6.13 -0.50 10.64
C LEU A 144 -4.96 -0.95 11.53
N ASN A 145 -5.22 -1.84 12.48
CA ASN A 145 -4.18 -2.53 13.23
C ASN A 145 -3.57 -3.67 12.40
N VAL A 146 -2.80 -3.31 11.36
CA VAL A 146 -2.17 -4.29 10.46
C VAL A 146 -1.27 -5.27 11.22
N SER A 147 -0.52 -4.81 12.22
CA SER A 147 0.35 -5.65 13.05
C SER A 147 -0.43 -6.70 13.85
N GLY A 148 -1.61 -6.36 14.36
CA GLY A 148 -2.52 -7.30 15.01
C GLY A 148 -3.13 -8.28 14.00
N MET A 149 -3.53 -7.78 12.83
CA MET A 149 -4.15 -8.62 11.79
C MET A 149 -3.21 -9.70 11.24
N VAL A 150 -1.90 -9.43 11.11
CA VAL A 150 -0.93 -10.44 10.64
C VAL A 150 -0.63 -11.54 11.66
N ARG A 151 -1.10 -11.42 12.93
CA ARG A 151 -1.06 -12.53 13.90
C ARG A 151 -2.05 -13.65 13.55
N ASN A 152 -3.10 -13.33 12.81
CA ASN A 152 -3.98 -14.36 12.27
C ASN A 152 -3.28 -15.14 11.15
N THR A 153 -2.81 -16.34 11.46
CA THR A 153 -2.01 -17.20 10.56
C THR A 153 -2.71 -17.53 9.24
N ARG A 154 -4.05 -17.58 9.23
CA ARG A 154 -4.86 -17.85 8.02
C ARG A 154 -4.84 -16.66 7.06
N LEU A 155 -4.84 -15.43 7.57
CA LEU A 155 -4.93 -14.20 6.78
C LEU A 155 -3.58 -13.49 6.59
N ALA A 156 -2.58 -13.75 7.46
CA ALA A 156 -1.29 -13.06 7.50
C ALA A 156 -0.62 -12.93 6.12
N ARG A 157 -0.61 -14.02 5.34
CA ARG A 157 -0.03 -14.04 4.00
C ARG A 157 -0.73 -13.08 3.04
N TYR A 158 -2.06 -13.05 3.07
CA TYR A 158 -2.85 -12.17 2.19
C TYR A 158 -2.69 -10.71 2.59
N ILE A 159 -2.73 -10.41 3.88
CA ILE A 159 -2.51 -9.07 4.43
C ILE A 159 -1.10 -8.57 4.07
N ALA A 160 -0.07 -9.41 4.25
CA ALA A 160 1.29 -9.08 3.86
C ALA A 160 1.45 -8.91 2.33
N ASP A 161 0.67 -9.62 1.52
CA ASP A 161 0.73 -9.50 0.06
C ASP A 161 0.08 -8.20 -0.43
N VAL A 162 -0.99 -7.76 0.20
CA VAL A 162 -1.68 -6.51 -0.13
C VAL A 162 -0.86 -5.28 0.29
N GLY A 163 -0.29 -5.27 1.50
CA GLY A 163 0.64 -4.24 1.94
C GLY A 163 -0.01 -2.95 2.45
N TRP A 164 -1.12 -3.03 3.19
CA TRP A 164 -1.85 -1.86 3.73
C TRP A 164 -1.00 -0.94 4.61
N GLY A 165 -0.11 -1.49 5.43
CA GLY A 165 0.80 -0.66 6.24
C GLY A 165 1.70 0.23 5.40
N GLU A 166 2.22 -0.28 4.28
CA GLU A 166 3.02 0.49 3.34
C GLU A 166 2.17 1.51 2.55
N PHE A 167 0.93 1.14 2.19
CA PHE A 167 -0.04 2.06 1.59
C PHE A 167 -0.27 3.29 2.48
N ARG A 168 -0.60 3.06 3.76
CA ARG A 168 -0.78 4.14 4.74
C ARG A 168 0.48 5.00 4.88
N ARG A 169 1.65 4.36 5.08
CA ARG A 169 2.93 5.07 5.20
C ARG A 169 3.22 5.94 3.97
N GLN A 170 2.89 5.44 2.77
CA GLN A 170 3.08 6.21 1.53
C GLN A 170 2.10 7.39 1.43
N LEU A 171 0.86 7.26 1.86
CA LEU A 171 -0.08 8.37 1.93
C LEU A 171 0.39 9.43 2.91
N GLU A 172 0.85 9.05 4.12
CA GLU A 172 1.31 9.97 5.17
C GLU A 172 2.38 10.97 4.69
N TYR A 173 3.39 10.52 3.95
CA TYR A 173 4.41 11.44 3.47
C TYR A 173 4.05 12.10 2.13
N LYS A 174 3.34 11.40 1.24
CA LYS A 174 2.98 11.96 -0.06
C LYS A 174 1.93 13.05 0.03
N THR A 175 0.96 12.93 0.94
CA THR A 175 0.00 14.01 1.18
C THR A 175 0.70 15.30 1.59
N LYS A 176 1.72 15.21 2.45
CA LYS A 176 2.57 16.35 2.82
C LYS A 176 3.35 16.90 1.62
N TRP A 177 3.89 16.02 0.75
CA TRP A 177 4.69 16.44 -0.40
C TRP A 177 3.86 17.10 -1.50
N TYR A 178 2.61 16.69 -1.68
CA TYR A 178 1.76 17.17 -2.77
C TYR A 178 0.70 18.16 -2.33
N GLY A 179 0.61 18.50 -1.04
CA GLY A 179 -0.34 19.51 -0.55
C GLY A 179 -1.76 19.00 -0.38
N SER A 180 -1.96 17.69 -0.25
CA SER A 180 -3.23 17.11 0.18
C SER A 180 -3.24 16.82 1.69
N ARG A 181 -4.41 16.59 2.27
CA ARG A 181 -4.59 16.28 3.69
C ARG A 181 -5.00 14.83 3.87
N MET A 182 -4.39 14.11 4.82
CA MET A 182 -4.84 12.79 5.22
C MET A 182 -5.58 12.88 6.55
N VAL A 183 -6.75 12.25 6.62
CA VAL A 183 -7.56 12.05 7.82
C VAL A 183 -7.61 10.56 8.12
N VAL A 184 -7.37 10.20 9.36
CA VAL A 184 -7.45 8.81 9.82
C VAL A 184 -8.68 8.68 10.70
N ALA A 185 -9.66 7.91 10.24
CA ALA A 185 -10.87 7.62 11.01
C ALA A 185 -10.55 6.77 12.23
N SER A 186 -11.30 6.95 13.31
CA SER A 186 -11.15 6.11 14.51
C SER A 186 -11.32 4.63 14.15
N ARG A 187 -10.50 3.78 14.75
CA ARG A 187 -10.57 2.32 14.59
C ARG A 187 -11.94 1.73 14.90
N PHE A 188 -12.67 2.39 15.80
CA PHE A 188 -13.98 1.95 16.27
C PHE A 188 -15.13 2.60 15.48
N TYR A 189 -14.81 3.43 14.49
CA TYR A 189 -15.82 4.02 13.63
C TYR A 189 -16.50 2.92 12.79
N PRO A 190 -17.85 2.75 12.91
CA PRO A 190 -18.55 1.63 12.30
C PRO A 190 -18.83 1.86 10.81
N SER A 191 -17.79 2.19 10.02
CA SER A 191 -17.89 2.57 8.60
C SER A 191 -18.72 1.60 7.77
N SER A 192 -18.50 0.29 7.93
CA SER A 192 -19.20 -0.75 7.17
C SER A 192 -20.61 -1.06 7.68
N LYS A 193 -20.92 -0.75 8.95
CA LYS A 193 -22.21 -1.01 9.60
C LYS A 193 -23.19 0.17 9.51
N THR A 194 -22.71 1.37 9.28
CA THR A 194 -23.52 2.59 9.19
C THR A 194 -24.10 2.69 7.79
N CYS A 195 -25.40 2.91 7.68
CA CYS A 195 -26.04 3.24 6.41
C CYS A 195 -25.60 4.64 5.94
N SER A 196 -24.95 4.72 4.79
CA SER A 196 -24.48 6.02 4.25
C SER A 196 -25.61 6.94 3.76
N ALA A 197 -26.85 6.44 3.66
CA ALA A 197 -28.00 7.22 3.25
C ALA A 197 -28.76 7.84 4.45
N CYS A 198 -28.98 7.10 5.54
CA CYS A 198 -29.80 7.55 6.67
C CYS A 198 -29.07 7.57 8.02
N GLY A 199 -27.82 7.13 8.10
CA GLY A 199 -27.02 7.15 9.32
C GLY A 199 -27.32 6.00 10.31
N THR A 200 -28.32 5.15 10.07
CA THR A 200 -28.65 4.03 10.96
C THR A 200 -27.47 3.06 11.05
N VAL A 201 -27.11 2.66 12.26
CA VAL A 201 -26.03 1.69 12.52
C VAL A 201 -26.66 0.30 12.72
N GLN A 202 -26.19 -0.70 11.97
CA GLN A 202 -26.57 -2.09 12.14
C GLN A 202 -25.87 -2.67 13.36
N GLU A 203 -26.60 -3.43 14.20
CA GLU A 203 -26.00 -4.08 15.37
C GLU A 203 -24.97 -5.13 14.96
N GLU A 204 -25.33 -6.00 14.00
CA GLU A 204 -24.46 -7.03 13.48
C GLU A 204 -24.33 -6.98 11.98
N MET A 205 -23.10 -7.15 11.48
CA MET A 205 -22.82 -7.30 10.04
C MET A 205 -21.65 -8.29 9.85
N PRO A 206 -21.96 -9.58 9.65
CA PRO A 206 -20.95 -10.60 9.39
C PRO A 206 -20.06 -10.25 8.20
N LEU A 207 -18.78 -10.64 8.27
CA LEU A 207 -17.79 -10.34 7.22
C LEU A 207 -18.12 -10.99 5.86
N SER A 208 -18.97 -12.03 5.86
CA SER A 208 -19.44 -12.69 4.64
C SER A 208 -20.45 -11.88 3.84
N ILE A 209 -21.18 -10.97 4.48
CA ILE A 209 -22.15 -10.10 3.81
C ILE A 209 -21.40 -9.03 3.00
N ARG A 210 -21.67 -8.99 1.69
CA ARG A 210 -21.06 -8.04 0.76
C ARG A 210 -22.05 -6.99 0.28
N GLU A 211 -23.31 -7.34 0.23
CA GLU A 211 -24.43 -6.47 -0.16
C GLU A 211 -25.52 -6.57 0.89
N TRP A 212 -26.17 -5.46 1.20
CA TRP A 212 -27.22 -5.45 2.20
C TRP A 212 -28.19 -4.29 1.95
N THR A 213 -29.42 -4.44 2.42
CA THR A 213 -30.46 -3.42 2.34
C THR A 213 -30.71 -2.85 3.72
N CYS A 214 -30.71 -1.52 3.84
CA CYS A 214 -30.99 -0.85 5.10
C CYS A 214 -32.44 -1.11 5.52
N PRO A 215 -32.69 -1.65 6.73
CA PRO A 215 -34.06 -1.94 7.18
C PRO A 215 -34.89 -0.67 7.47
N VAL A 216 -34.24 0.48 7.64
CA VAL A 216 -34.90 1.74 7.98
C VAL A 216 -35.27 2.53 6.73
N CYS A 217 -34.34 2.75 5.79
CA CYS A 217 -34.59 3.56 4.60
C CYS A 217 -34.69 2.77 3.29
N GLY A 218 -34.56 1.44 3.31
CA GLY A 218 -34.68 0.59 2.13
C GLY A 218 -33.53 0.71 1.12
N THR A 219 -32.52 1.53 1.38
CA THR A 219 -31.40 1.72 0.44
C THR A 219 -30.56 0.44 0.37
N HIS A 220 -30.29 -0.04 -0.84
CA HIS A 220 -29.37 -1.14 -1.10
C HIS A 220 -27.93 -0.67 -1.16
N HIS A 221 -27.03 -1.36 -0.48
CA HIS A 221 -25.63 -1.03 -0.35
C HIS A 221 -24.69 -2.16 -0.75
N ASP A 222 -23.69 -1.85 -1.53
CA ASP A 222 -22.43 -2.59 -1.51
C ASP A 222 -21.66 -2.18 -0.25
N ARG A 223 -21.22 -3.16 0.55
CA ARG A 223 -20.61 -2.93 1.86
C ARG A 223 -19.36 -2.07 1.80
N ASP A 224 -18.44 -2.38 0.86
CA ASP A 224 -17.16 -1.71 0.76
C ASP A 224 -17.35 -0.26 0.24
N ILE A 225 -18.26 -0.05 -0.72
CA ILE A 225 -18.62 1.29 -1.21
C ILE A 225 -19.35 2.10 -0.12
N ASN A 226 -20.24 1.46 0.64
CA ASN A 226 -20.92 2.11 1.77
C ASN A 226 -19.92 2.57 2.84
N ALA A 227 -18.94 1.73 3.19
CA ALA A 227 -17.87 2.08 4.13
C ALA A 227 -17.05 3.28 3.62
N ALA A 228 -16.66 3.26 2.33
CA ALA A 228 -15.93 4.38 1.73
C ALA A 228 -16.75 5.70 1.71
N LYS A 229 -18.08 5.64 1.52
CA LYS A 229 -18.98 6.82 1.64
C LYS A 229 -18.98 7.37 3.06
N ASN A 230 -19.09 6.49 4.06
CA ASN A 230 -19.07 6.90 5.46
C ASN A 230 -17.72 7.49 5.87
N LEU A 231 -16.61 6.96 5.35
CA LEU A 231 -15.29 7.55 5.55
C LEU A 231 -15.21 8.93 4.87
N LEU A 232 -15.73 9.07 3.64
CA LEU A 232 -15.74 10.35 2.94
C LEU A 232 -16.47 11.45 3.73
N ALA A 233 -17.55 11.10 4.43
CA ALA A 233 -18.29 12.06 5.28
C ALA A 233 -17.44 12.65 6.42
N LEU A 234 -16.31 12.03 6.79
CA LEU A 234 -15.37 12.54 7.79
C LEU A 234 -14.33 13.52 7.21
N ALA A 235 -14.41 13.86 5.95
CA ALA A 235 -13.47 14.79 5.32
C ALA A 235 -13.62 16.24 5.81
N GLY A 236 -14.76 16.60 6.40
CA GLY A 236 -15.09 17.94 6.90
C GLY A 236 -15.85 18.75 5.89
#